data_5938547d0fe5a2a2d07eb2caa4785983
#
_entry.id   5938547d0fe5a2a2d07eb2caa4785983
#
_cell.length_a   1.000
_cell.length_b   1.000
_cell.length_c   1.000
_cell.angle_alpha   90.00
_cell.angle_beta   90.00
_cell.angle_gamma   90.00
#
_symmetry.space_group_name_H-M   'P 1'
#
loop_
_entity.id
_entity.type
_entity.pdbx_description
1 polymer ?
#
loop_
_entity_poly.entity_id
_entity_poly.type
_entity_poly.pdbx_seq_one_letter_code
_entity_poly.pdbx_strand_id
1 'polypeptide(L)'
;MKNHAKKHEARREQRTVFREAHGRSIDLEETGYRRLTDSKNRRDLPEHQASRMREIALHLWRTNPLANRIIELPLAFILSDGVMLKVDDPEAQGWLDAFWRDPINRMGITLFEMVRELALYGELFWVAFVNEHSGHVRLGYLDPERVEAVVRDPDNGRQAIGVITRADEQGVKRRYRVVINGADDELLMPEAIRLRESCTDGDIFYFAVNNVSNSGGHSDLLALADWIHGYEQFLYGEIDRSAHLRAHVYDVTLTGATPEEVDRKARSIVPPAPGGVRVHNEAEKWEAVSPNLQATDTTEVGRMFRNHALGGASIPEHWFGGGGDVNRATGESMSDPTTKIFTVRQKLIQYFLEELGSYVVRRRLEALARPMPDPEDAAWRVRAEFPEMIVKDVSKYAAALQQVVAACASAVDASLMSRETALSCIRSVATRLGVEYDAGQELDKVDASVDAALEADNFQPPPGFGDPSVTA
;
A
#
# COMPACT_ATOMS: atom_id res chain seq x y z
N MET A 1 36.91 19.28 45.58
CA MET A 1 36.23 19.65 44.30
C MET A 1 36.90 19.10 43.03
N LYS A 2 38.22 19.01 42.92
CA LYS A 2 38.92 18.45 41.70
C LYS A 2 38.65 16.95 41.42
N ASN A 3 38.37 16.12 42.43
CA ASN A 3 38.12 14.69 42.26
C ASN A 3 36.69 14.37 41.77
N HIS A 4 35.73 15.23 41.99
CA HIS A 4 34.37 15.05 41.48
C HIS A 4 34.27 15.39 39.97
N ALA A 5 35.01 16.43 39.55
CA ALA A 5 35.03 16.81 38.13
C ALA A 5 35.67 15.75 37.27
N LYS A 6 36.83 15.17 37.70
CA LYS A 6 37.45 14.04 36.97
C LYS A 6 36.59 12.77 36.88
N LYS A 7 35.78 12.52 37.92
CA LYS A 7 34.88 11.35 37.93
C LYS A 7 33.67 11.57 36.99
N HIS A 8 33.24 12.82 36.81
CA HIS A 8 32.19 13.18 35.84
C HIS A 8 32.71 13.19 34.40
N GLU A 9 33.94 13.63 34.18
CA GLU A 9 34.59 13.61 32.88
C GLU A 9 34.89 12.17 32.40
N ALA A 10 35.44 11.31 33.28
CA ALA A 10 35.64 9.89 33.00
C ALA A 10 34.35 9.12 32.74
N ARG A 11 33.24 9.54 33.39
CA ARG A 11 31.90 8.98 33.13
C ARG A 11 31.31 9.46 31.80
N ARG A 12 31.64 10.69 31.38
CA ARG A 12 31.28 11.24 30.08
C ARG A 12 32.07 10.59 28.94
N GLU A 13 33.38 10.39 29.14
CA GLU A 13 34.24 9.69 28.19
C GLU A 13 33.90 8.20 28.06
N GLN A 14 33.56 7.51 29.16
CA GLN A 14 33.06 6.13 29.10
C GLN A 14 31.69 6.04 28.37
N ARG A 15 30.80 7.04 28.50
CA ARG A 15 29.56 7.11 27.72
C ARG A 15 29.83 7.32 26.24
N THR A 16 30.84 8.13 25.88
CA THR A 16 31.20 8.41 24.48
C THR A 16 31.86 7.20 23.83
N VAL A 17 32.75 6.52 24.56
CA VAL A 17 33.42 5.30 24.07
C VAL A 17 32.46 4.13 23.90
N PHE A 18 31.44 4.02 24.79
CA PHE A 18 30.38 3.03 24.61
C PHE A 18 29.48 3.31 23.39
N ARG A 19 29.32 4.60 23.03
CA ARG A 19 28.61 5.03 21.80
C ARG A 19 29.39 4.67 20.55
N GLU A 20 30.71 4.76 20.53
CA GLU A 20 31.53 4.44 19.35
C GLU A 20 31.75 2.95 19.15
N ALA A 21 31.84 2.15 20.22
CA ALA A 21 32.13 0.73 20.16
C ALA A 21 30.94 -0.14 19.67
N HIS A 22 29.70 0.36 19.76
CA HIS A 22 28.48 -0.39 19.41
C HIS A 22 27.75 0.17 18.20
N GLY A 23 28.42 0.92 17.33
CA GLY A 23 27.93 1.40 16.05
C GLY A 23 26.42 1.69 16.05
N ARG A 24 25.98 2.83 16.59
CA ARG A 24 24.62 3.25 16.88
C ARG A 24 24.06 2.65 18.18
N SER A 25 24.47 3.18 19.31
CA SER A 25 23.55 3.15 20.44
C SER A 25 22.26 3.82 19.96
N ILE A 26 21.16 3.12 20.00
CA ILE A 26 19.84 3.71 20.03
C ILE A 26 19.92 4.84 21.04
N ASP A 27 19.89 6.08 20.58
CA ASP A 27 19.91 7.22 21.49
C ASP A 27 18.60 7.18 22.25
N LEU A 28 18.64 6.85 23.53
CA LEU A 28 17.46 6.80 24.38
C LEU A 28 16.72 8.16 24.43
N GLU A 29 17.32 9.22 23.92
CA GLU A 29 16.72 10.53 23.75
C GLU A 29 16.13 10.78 22.34
N GLU A 30 16.56 10.04 21.30
CA GLU A 30 16.00 10.08 19.93
C GLU A 30 15.02 8.94 19.64
N THR A 31 14.63 8.24 20.58
CA THR A 31 14.16 6.88 20.58
C THR A 31 12.75 6.67 20.14
N GLY A 32 12.55 5.50 19.61
CA GLY A 32 11.30 4.81 19.58
C GLY A 32 10.56 4.70 20.95
N TYR A 33 11.18 4.99 22.07
CA TYR A 33 10.55 5.25 23.35
C TYR A 33 10.10 6.71 23.43
N ARG A 34 9.19 7.11 22.55
CA ARG A 34 8.47 8.35 22.67
C ARG A 34 7.63 8.29 23.95
N ARG A 35 8.08 8.96 24.99
CA ARG A 35 7.21 9.22 26.12
C ARG A 35 6.09 10.12 25.60
N LEU A 36 4.86 9.63 25.61
CA LEU A 36 3.65 10.38 25.25
C LEU A 36 3.49 11.68 26.08
N THR A 37 4.30 11.83 27.14
CA THR A 37 4.29 12.96 28.08
C THR A 37 5.38 14.00 27.83
N ASP A 38 6.19 13.89 26.78
CA ASP A 38 7.20 14.89 26.49
C ASP A 38 6.54 16.11 25.83
N SER A 39 6.62 17.26 26.51
CA SER A 39 6.01 18.53 26.10
C SER A 39 6.63 19.17 24.85
N LYS A 40 7.67 18.56 24.28
CA LYS A 40 8.36 18.99 23.06
C LYS A 40 7.85 18.34 21.79
N ASN A 41 6.82 17.49 21.86
CA ASN A 41 6.23 16.86 20.71
C ASN A 41 5.62 17.90 19.77
N ARG A 42 6.30 18.23 18.70
CA ARG A 42 5.74 18.98 17.59
C ARG A 42 4.75 18.10 16.84
N ARG A 43 3.70 18.72 16.33
CA ARG A 43 2.64 18.05 15.58
C ARG A 43 3.17 17.39 14.29
N ASP A 44 4.18 18.02 13.69
CA ASP A 44 4.87 17.55 12.48
C ASP A 44 6.29 17.14 12.80
N LEU A 45 6.80 16.19 12.01
CA LEU A 45 8.23 15.93 11.99
C LEU A 45 8.96 17.17 11.47
N PRO A 46 10.01 17.66 12.13
CA PRO A 46 10.88 18.67 11.55
C PRO A 46 11.40 18.21 10.20
N GLU A 47 11.69 19.15 9.31
CA GLU A 47 12.10 18.87 7.94
C GLU A 47 13.27 17.86 7.84
N HIS A 48 14.29 18.02 8.68
CA HIS A 48 15.42 17.10 8.74
C HIS A 48 15.03 15.69 9.22
N GLN A 49 13.99 15.55 10.05
CA GLN A 49 13.48 14.25 10.47
C GLN A 49 12.64 13.60 9.36
N ALA A 50 11.91 14.38 8.58
CA ALA A 50 11.17 13.88 7.43
C ALA A 50 12.12 13.35 6.35
N SER A 51 13.22 14.06 6.05
CA SER A 51 14.28 13.58 5.15
C SER A 51 14.88 12.29 5.67
N ARG A 52 15.22 12.22 6.95
CA ARG A 52 15.77 11.01 7.57
C ARG A 52 14.79 9.83 7.52
N MET A 53 13.51 10.08 7.73
CA MET A 53 12.46 9.06 7.60
C MET A 53 12.43 8.48 6.17
N ARG A 54 12.49 9.33 5.14
CA ARG A 54 12.48 8.90 3.74
C ARG A 54 13.73 8.06 3.40
N GLU A 55 14.91 8.48 3.86
CA GLU A 55 16.16 7.71 3.69
C GLU A 55 16.05 6.31 4.33
N ILE A 56 15.54 6.23 5.57
CA ILE A 56 15.37 4.97 6.29
C ILE A 56 14.36 4.09 5.57
N ALA A 57 13.20 4.63 5.16
CA ALA A 57 12.18 3.88 4.45
C ALA A 57 12.70 3.31 3.13
N LEU A 58 13.42 4.10 2.35
CA LEU A 58 14.05 3.67 1.10
C LEU A 58 15.11 2.60 1.34
N HIS A 59 15.95 2.76 2.36
CA HIS A 59 16.96 1.78 2.74
C HIS A 59 16.31 0.44 3.12
N LEU A 60 15.32 0.46 4.01
CA LEU A 60 14.62 -0.74 4.43
C LEU A 60 13.91 -1.44 3.27
N TRP A 61 13.23 -0.70 2.41
CA TRP A 61 12.57 -1.28 1.24
C TRP A 61 13.55 -1.98 0.30
N ARG A 62 14.77 -1.45 0.12
CA ARG A 62 15.80 -2.03 -0.75
C ARG A 62 16.52 -3.22 -0.14
N THR A 63 16.71 -3.26 1.17
CA THR A 63 17.61 -4.21 1.83
C THR A 63 16.89 -5.24 2.69
N ASN A 64 15.69 -4.94 3.19
CA ASN A 64 14.97 -5.81 4.11
C ASN A 64 13.77 -6.47 3.42
N PRO A 65 13.71 -7.82 3.32
CA PRO A 65 12.62 -8.53 2.63
C PRO A 65 11.24 -8.29 3.25
N LEU A 66 11.15 -8.11 4.57
CA LEU A 66 9.88 -7.86 5.26
C LEU A 66 9.36 -6.47 4.92
N ALA A 67 10.22 -5.43 5.00
CA ALA A 67 9.86 -4.07 4.63
C ALA A 67 9.46 -3.97 3.14
N ASN A 68 10.18 -4.68 2.27
CA ASN A 68 9.84 -4.74 0.85
C ASN A 68 8.41 -5.29 0.64
N ARG A 69 8.07 -6.42 1.28
CA ARG A 69 6.73 -7.02 1.16
C ARG A 69 5.63 -6.15 1.73
N ILE A 70 5.89 -5.42 2.82
CA ILE A 70 4.93 -4.47 3.42
C ILE A 70 4.54 -3.36 2.43
N ILE A 71 5.45 -2.96 1.55
CA ILE A 71 5.18 -1.95 0.51
C ILE A 71 4.60 -2.57 -0.76
N GLU A 72 5.23 -3.64 -1.29
CA GLU A 72 4.87 -4.18 -2.61
C GLU A 72 3.57 -4.99 -2.60
N LEU A 73 3.23 -5.62 -1.47
CA LEU A 73 2.02 -6.44 -1.41
C LEU A 73 0.73 -5.61 -1.51
N PRO A 74 0.53 -4.53 -0.71
CA PRO A 74 -0.61 -3.64 -0.88
C PRO A 74 -0.69 -3.04 -2.29
N LEU A 75 0.44 -2.63 -2.85
CA LEU A 75 0.55 -2.09 -4.21
C LEU A 75 -0.01 -3.08 -5.24
N ALA A 76 0.40 -4.36 -5.15
CA ALA A 76 -0.06 -5.40 -6.06
C ALA A 76 -1.57 -5.64 -5.95
N PHE A 77 -2.13 -5.61 -4.74
CA PHE A 77 -3.58 -5.76 -4.53
C PHE A 77 -4.38 -4.54 -5.00
N ILE A 78 -3.87 -3.32 -4.78
CA ILE A 78 -4.57 -2.09 -5.11
C ILE A 78 -4.63 -1.87 -6.62
N LEU A 79 -3.53 -2.10 -7.34
CA LEU A 79 -3.43 -1.83 -8.76
C LEU A 79 -3.68 -3.06 -9.64
N SER A 80 -3.38 -4.26 -9.16
CA SER A 80 -3.57 -5.55 -9.85
C SER A 80 -3.30 -5.46 -11.36
N ASP A 81 -4.33 -5.63 -12.19
CA ASP A 81 -4.23 -5.63 -13.65
C ASP A 81 -4.15 -4.22 -14.27
N GLY A 82 -4.12 -3.18 -13.43
CA GLY A 82 -4.03 -1.79 -13.85
C GLY A 82 -5.33 -1.01 -13.63
N VAL A 83 -5.25 0.29 -13.86
CA VAL A 83 -6.35 1.25 -13.65
C VAL A 83 -6.62 1.96 -14.97
N MET A 84 -7.88 2.31 -15.21
CA MET A 84 -8.29 3.11 -16.39
C MET A 84 -9.09 4.33 -15.94
N LEU A 85 -8.85 5.47 -16.60
CA LEU A 85 -9.71 6.64 -16.49
C LEU A 85 -10.84 6.55 -17.49
N LYS A 86 -12.07 6.79 -17.02
CA LYS A 86 -13.29 6.76 -17.81
C LYS A 86 -14.09 8.05 -17.68
N VAL A 87 -14.64 8.45 -18.80
CA VAL A 87 -15.61 9.55 -18.91
C VAL A 87 -16.62 9.18 -19.98
N ASP A 88 -17.89 9.55 -19.80
CA ASP A 88 -18.95 9.12 -20.74
C ASP A 88 -18.92 9.93 -22.07
N ASP A 89 -18.36 11.15 -22.07
CA ASP A 89 -18.15 11.90 -23.29
C ASP A 89 -17.02 11.30 -24.15
N PRO A 90 -17.26 10.93 -25.44
CA PRO A 90 -16.28 10.24 -26.26
C PRO A 90 -15.05 11.10 -26.62
N GLU A 91 -15.20 12.42 -26.72
CA GLU A 91 -14.08 13.32 -27.03
C GLU A 91 -13.16 13.47 -25.83
N ALA A 92 -13.75 13.68 -24.64
CA ALA A 92 -13.00 13.73 -23.39
C ALA A 92 -12.30 12.39 -23.10
N GLN A 93 -12.94 11.24 -23.41
CA GLN A 93 -12.31 9.93 -23.30
C GLN A 93 -11.07 9.84 -24.21
N GLY A 94 -11.14 10.34 -25.43
CA GLY A 94 -10.00 10.38 -26.32
C GLY A 94 -8.82 11.21 -25.78
N TRP A 95 -9.08 12.30 -25.04
CA TRP A 95 -8.05 13.09 -24.38
C TRP A 95 -7.40 12.38 -23.22
N LEU A 96 -8.18 11.68 -22.40
CA LEU A 96 -7.68 10.86 -21.29
C LEU A 96 -6.83 9.68 -21.80
N ASP A 97 -7.26 9.02 -22.88
CA ASP A 97 -6.52 7.94 -23.52
C ASP A 97 -5.17 8.43 -24.09
N ALA A 98 -5.17 9.62 -24.71
CA ALA A 98 -3.95 10.24 -25.23
C ALA A 98 -2.98 10.62 -24.10
N PHE A 99 -3.49 11.13 -22.98
CA PHE A 99 -2.71 11.41 -21.78
C PHE A 99 -2.11 10.14 -21.17
N TRP A 100 -2.93 9.09 -21.05
CA TRP A 100 -2.52 7.81 -20.43
C TRP A 100 -1.44 7.08 -21.23
N ARG A 101 -1.56 7.11 -22.56
CA ARG A 101 -0.64 6.46 -23.50
C ARG A 101 0.54 7.33 -23.94
N ASP A 102 0.61 8.58 -23.48
CA ASP A 102 1.73 9.47 -23.85
C ASP A 102 3.07 8.79 -23.47
N PRO A 103 4.06 8.76 -24.39
CA PRO A 103 5.32 8.05 -24.19
C PRO A 103 6.21 8.67 -23.08
N ILE A 104 5.90 9.90 -22.64
CA ILE A 104 6.58 10.55 -21.50
C ILE A 104 5.85 10.23 -20.20
N ASN A 105 4.51 10.35 -20.17
CA ASN A 105 3.69 10.04 -19.00
C ASN A 105 3.74 8.57 -18.63
N ARG A 106 3.64 7.66 -19.63
CA ARG A 106 3.69 6.20 -19.46
C ARG A 106 2.88 5.71 -18.26
N MET A 107 1.63 6.19 -18.11
CA MET A 107 0.84 6.02 -16.89
C MET A 107 0.66 4.55 -16.48
N GLY A 108 0.66 3.62 -17.44
CA GLY A 108 0.60 2.18 -17.16
C GLY A 108 1.77 1.64 -16.30
N ILE A 109 2.91 2.35 -16.25
CA ILE A 109 4.08 2.01 -15.43
C ILE A 109 4.23 3.02 -14.29
N THR A 110 4.15 4.30 -14.62
CA THR A 110 4.35 5.40 -13.68
C THR A 110 3.38 5.34 -12.50
N LEU A 111 2.17 4.82 -12.69
CA LEU A 111 1.21 4.63 -11.61
C LEU A 111 1.72 3.68 -10.51
N PHE A 112 2.39 2.59 -10.89
CA PHE A 112 3.00 1.67 -9.91
C PHE A 112 4.15 2.34 -9.14
N GLU A 113 4.95 3.13 -9.82
CA GLU A 113 6.02 3.92 -9.20
C GLU A 113 5.44 4.96 -8.24
N MET A 114 4.39 5.68 -8.65
CA MET A 114 3.67 6.67 -7.84
C MET A 114 3.14 6.08 -6.53
N VAL A 115 2.43 4.97 -6.59
CA VAL A 115 1.82 4.35 -5.40
C VAL A 115 2.90 3.83 -4.46
N ARG A 116 4.01 3.30 -5.02
CA ARG A 116 5.18 2.89 -4.23
C ARG A 116 5.84 4.07 -3.53
N GLU A 117 6.09 5.16 -4.24
CA GLU A 117 6.70 6.37 -3.68
C GLU A 117 5.81 7.00 -2.62
N LEU A 118 4.51 7.04 -2.86
CA LEU A 118 3.54 7.53 -1.89
C LEU A 118 3.55 6.69 -0.59
N ALA A 119 3.72 5.37 -0.69
CA ALA A 119 3.86 4.50 0.47
C ALA A 119 5.21 4.69 1.19
N LEU A 120 6.30 4.89 0.42
CA LEU A 120 7.65 5.07 0.96
C LEU A 120 7.89 6.45 1.57
N TYR A 121 7.41 7.49 0.90
CA TYR A 121 7.72 8.88 1.29
C TYR A 121 6.57 9.57 2.01
N GLY A 122 5.35 9.07 1.85
CA GLY A 122 4.14 9.67 2.39
C GLY A 122 3.60 10.85 1.58
N GLU A 123 4.40 11.40 0.69
CA GLU A 123 4.09 12.57 -0.14
C GLU A 123 4.52 12.36 -1.58
N LEU A 124 3.73 12.91 -2.50
CA LEU A 124 4.00 12.87 -3.93
C LEU A 124 3.78 14.25 -4.54
N PHE A 125 4.73 14.68 -5.37
CA PHE A 125 4.71 15.95 -6.04
C PHE A 125 4.87 15.76 -7.55
N TRP A 126 3.83 16.09 -8.33
CA TRP A 126 3.87 16.03 -9.79
C TRP A 126 3.64 17.38 -10.41
N VAL A 127 4.65 17.90 -11.09
CA VAL A 127 4.56 19.14 -11.86
C VAL A 127 3.82 18.88 -13.16
N ALA A 128 2.82 19.68 -13.46
CA ALA A 128 2.07 19.61 -14.70
C ALA A 128 2.70 20.53 -15.77
N PHE A 129 3.15 19.96 -16.87
CA PHE A 129 3.58 20.68 -18.05
C PHE A 129 2.46 20.67 -19.08
N VAL A 130 1.86 21.83 -19.32
CA VAL A 130 0.72 21.97 -20.22
C VAL A 130 1.19 22.63 -21.52
N ASN A 131 0.86 22.02 -22.66
CA ASN A 131 1.04 22.64 -23.96
C ASN A 131 -0.07 23.67 -24.18
N GLU A 132 0.29 24.95 -24.29
CA GLU A 132 -0.65 26.06 -24.39
C GLU A 132 -1.58 25.96 -25.61
N HIS A 133 -1.11 25.38 -26.72
CA HIS A 133 -1.90 25.30 -27.96
C HIS A 133 -2.87 24.12 -27.98
N SER A 134 -2.45 22.99 -27.41
CA SER A 134 -3.24 21.78 -27.48
C SER A 134 -3.91 21.41 -26.16
N GLY A 135 -3.52 22.03 -25.06
CA GLY A 135 -3.95 21.64 -23.72
C GLY A 135 -3.45 20.25 -23.27
N HIS A 136 -2.51 19.64 -24.01
CA HIS A 136 -1.96 18.35 -23.64
C HIS A 136 -1.10 18.46 -22.39
N VAL A 137 -1.32 17.57 -21.42
CA VAL A 137 -0.65 17.56 -20.12
C VAL A 137 0.40 16.48 -20.09
N ARG A 138 1.59 16.84 -19.61
CA ARG A 138 2.66 15.92 -19.24
C ARG A 138 3.03 16.11 -17.78
N LEU A 139 3.39 15.03 -17.12
CA LEU A 139 3.75 15.04 -15.72
C LEU A 139 5.28 14.97 -15.56
N GLY A 140 5.79 15.75 -14.63
CA GLY A 140 7.16 15.67 -14.16
C GLY A 140 7.21 15.39 -12.68
N TYR A 141 8.07 14.50 -12.27
CA TYR A 141 8.30 14.17 -10.86
C TYR A 141 9.16 15.23 -10.20
N LEU A 142 8.74 15.70 -9.04
CA LEU A 142 9.53 16.54 -8.15
C LEU A 142 9.85 15.75 -6.89
N ASP A 143 11.15 15.52 -6.67
CA ASP A 143 11.62 14.81 -5.47
C ASP A 143 11.21 15.56 -4.19
N PRO A 144 10.57 14.90 -3.22
CA PRO A 144 10.20 15.49 -1.93
C PRO A 144 11.38 16.14 -1.18
N GLU A 145 12.63 15.67 -1.42
CA GLU A 145 13.83 16.28 -0.84
C GLU A 145 14.13 17.68 -1.40
N ARG A 146 13.62 17.99 -2.59
CA ARG A 146 13.76 19.33 -3.21
C ARG A 146 12.68 20.29 -2.76
N VAL A 147 11.67 19.83 -2.03
CA VAL A 147 10.60 20.68 -1.48
C VAL A 147 11.08 21.32 -0.18
N GLU A 148 10.96 22.64 -0.11
CA GLU A 148 11.25 23.42 1.10
C GLU A 148 10.00 23.55 1.97
N ALA A 149 8.85 23.85 1.36
CA ALA A 149 7.60 24.03 2.07
C ALA A 149 6.37 23.77 1.19
N VAL A 150 5.34 23.21 1.80
CA VAL A 150 3.97 23.18 1.27
C VAL A 150 3.21 24.33 1.91
N VAL A 151 2.84 25.32 1.09
CA VAL A 151 2.05 26.48 1.55
C VAL A 151 0.60 26.06 1.66
N ARG A 152 0.00 26.35 2.79
CA ARG A 152 -1.39 26.01 3.08
C ARG A 152 -2.22 27.27 3.25
N ASP A 153 -3.52 27.12 3.03
CA ASP A 153 -4.48 28.18 3.32
C ASP A 153 -4.41 28.58 4.80
N PRO A 154 -4.24 29.87 5.13
CA PRO A 154 -4.18 30.33 6.51
C PRO A 154 -5.43 30.00 7.33
N ASP A 155 -6.60 30.02 6.73
CA ASP A 155 -7.89 29.76 7.38
C ASP A 155 -8.29 28.27 7.33
N ASN A 156 -7.72 27.52 6.34
CA ASN A 156 -7.97 26.11 6.18
C ASN A 156 -6.66 25.31 6.05
N GLY A 157 -6.04 24.96 7.15
CA GLY A 157 -4.78 24.23 7.17
C GLY A 157 -4.79 22.85 6.47
N ARG A 158 -5.94 22.36 6.06
CA ARG A 158 -6.04 21.15 5.22
C ARG A 158 -5.73 21.42 3.75
N GLN A 159 -6.03 22.63 3.28
CA GLN A 159 -5.91 22.98 1.87
C GLN A 159 -4.50 23.43 1.56
N ALA A 160 -3.78 22.64 0.77
CA ALA A 160 -2.52 23.05 0.18
C ALA A 160 -2.82 23.96 -1.03
N ILE A 161 -2.12 25.12 -1.10
CA ILE A 161 -2.33 26.12 -2.16
C ILE A 161 -1.08 26.36 -3.00
N GLY A 162 0.11 26.04 -2.48
CA GLY A 162 1.37 26.20 -3.17
C GLY A 162 2.46 25.26 -2.67
N VAL A 163 3.49 25.08 -3.50
CA VAL A 163 4.71 24.32 -3.15
C VAL A 163 5.91 25.18 -3.50
N ILE A 164 6.82 25.35 -2.54
CA ILE A 164 8.06 26.09 -2.71
C ILE A 164 9.22 25.09 -2.71
N THR A 165 10.06 25.15 -3.73
CA THR A 165 11.26 24.30 -3.80
C THR A 165 12.43 24.95 -3.08
N ARG A 166 13.37 24.13 -2.65
CA ARG A 166 14.70 24.59 -2.24
C ARG A 166 15.41 25.24 -3.43
N ALA A 167 16.33 26.14 -3.14
CA ALA A 167 17.16 26.74 -4.16
C ALA A 167 17.94 25.65 -4.93
N ASP A 168 17.94 25.71 -6.24
CA ASP A 168 18.78 24.88 -7.08
C ASP A 168 20.25 25.35 -7.04
N GLU A 169 21.14 24.69 -7.80
CA GLU A 169 22.57 25.05 -7.90
C GLU A 169 22.81 26.48 -8.38
N GLN A 170 21.81 27.10 -9.02
CA GLN A 170 21.83 28.48 -9.51
C GLN A 170 21.20 29.46 -8.53
N GLY A 171 20.72 28.98 -7.37
CA GLY A 171 20.08 29.80 -6.35
C GLY A 171 18.60 30.10 -6.64
N VAL A 172 18.00 29.48 -7.65
CA VAL A 172 16.61 29.72 -8.04
C VAL A 172 15.67 28.84 -7.24
N LYS A 173 14.69 29.45 -6.57
CA LYS A 173 13.57 28.78 -5.92
C LYS A 173 12.35 28.86 -6.82
N ARG A 174 11.67 27.75 -7.02
CA ARG A 174 10.43 27.69 -7.80
C ARG A 174 9.22 27.65 -6.88
N ARG A 175 8.15 28.28 -7.30
CA ARG A 175 6.87 28.37 -6.58
C ARG A 175 5.77 27.85 -7.48
N TYR A 176 5.33 26.64 -7.23
CA TYR A 176 4.28 25.98 -7.99
C TYR A 176 2.94 26.18 -7.32
N ARG A 177 1.92 26.34 -8.12
CA ARG A 177 0.53 26.42 -7.69
C ARG A 177 -0.06 25.01 -7.59
N VAL A 178 -0.56 24.63 -6.40
CA VAL A 178 -1.21 23.33 -6.23
C VAL A 178 -2.50 23.31 -7.04
N VAL A 179 -2.72 22.25 -7.81
CA VAL A 179 -3.94 22.06 -8.60
C VAL A 179 -5.14 21.95 -7.65
N ILE A 180 -6.17 22.73 -7.91
CA ILE A 180 -7.48 22.64 -7.29
C ILE A 180 -8.48 22.64 -8.44
N ASN A 181 -9.30 21.60 -8.53
CA ASN A 181 -10.33 21.48 -9.56
C ASN A 181 -11.59 22.24 -9.14
N GLY A 182 -11.62 23.54 -9.40
CA GLY A 182 -12.72 24.44 -9.06
C GLY A 182 -12.33 25.88 -9.30
N ALA A 183 -13.24 26.82 -9.10
CA ALA A 183 -12.98 28.25 -9.17
C ALA A 183 -12.28 28.70 -7.87
N ASP A 184 -11.09 29.28 -7.99
CA ASP A 184 -10.27 29.72 -6.85
C ASP A 184 -11.00 30.74 -5.97
N ASP A 185 -11.75 31.65 -6.59
CA ASP A 185 -12.52 32.73 -5.96
C ASP A 185 -13.74 32.23 -5.17
N GLU A 186 -14.26 31.04 -5.50
CA GLU A 186 -15.36 30.41 -4.76
C GLU A 186 -14.88 29.55 -3.58
N LEU A 187 -13.63 29.05 -3.66
CA LEU A 187 -13.11 28.06 -2.74
C LEU A 187 -12.19 28.62 -1.67
N LEU A 188 -11.57 29.79 -1.92
CA LEU A 188 -10.50 30.34 -1.10
C LEU A 188 -10.81 31.75 -0.64
N MET A 189 -10.34 32.08 0.56
CA MET A 189 -10.37 33.45 1.08
C MET A 189 -9.39 34.35 0.33
N PRO A 190 -9.60 35.68 0.31
CA PRO A 190 -8.77 36.64 -0.46
C PRO A 190 -7.28 36.58 -0.16
N GLU A 191 -6.90 36.24 1.08
CA GLU A 191 -5.49 36.09 1.47
C GLU A 191 -4.88 34.82 0.85
N ALA A 192 -5.60 33.71 0.87
CA ALA A 192 -5.18 32.47 0.23
C ALA A 192 -5.04 32.63 -1.31
N ILE A 193 -5.97 33.37 -1.94
CA ILE A 193 -5.90 33.70 -3.39
C ILE A 193 -4.61 34.46 -3.68
N ARG A 194 -4.29 35.53 -2.91
CA ARG A 194 -3.06 36.29 -3.11
C ARG A 194 -1.79 35.46 -2.94
N LEU A 195 -1.76 34.58 -1.94
CA LEU A 195 -0.64 33.65 -1.76
C LEU A 195 -0.52 32.69 -2.94
N ARG A 196 -1.63 32.17 -3.44
CA ARG A 196 -1.69 31.28 -4.59
C ARG A 196 -1.26 31.97 -5.89
N GLU A 197 -1.67 33.23 -6.11
CA GLU A 197 -1.23 34.07 -7.24
C GLU A 197 0.28 34.35 -7.24
N SER A 198 0.92 34.31 -6.07
CA SER A 198 2.38 34.43 -5.96
C SER A 198 3.14 33.18 -6.46
N CYS A 199 2.44 32.08 -6.71
CA CYS A 199 2.96 30.82 -7.22
C CYS A 199 2.83 30.80 -8.76
N THR A 200 3.85 31.24 -9.47
CA THR A 200 3.80 31.52 -10.92
C THR A 200 4.58 30.55 -11.79
N ASP A 201 5.33 29.62 -11.22
CA ASP A 201 6.25 28.75 -11.96
C ASP A 201 5.59 27.50 -12.55
N GLY A 202 4.28 27.38 -12.45
CA GLY A 202 3.47 26.30 -13.02
C GLY A 202 2.55 25.65 -12.01
N ASP A 203 1.84 24.62 -12.48
CA ASP A 203 0.90 23.85 -11.66
C ASP A 203 1.56 22.57 -11.15
N ILE A 204 1.18 22.13 -9.93
CA ILE A 204 1.69 20.92 -9.29
C ILE A 204 0.56 20.17 -8.61
N PHE A 205 0.58 18.85 -8.71
CA PHE A 205 -0.23 17.99 -7.87
C PHE A 205 0.53 17.67 -6.59
N TYR A 206 -0.16 17.78 -5.47
CA TYR A 206 0.35 17.40 -4.16
C TYR A 206 -0.58 16.38 -3.52
N PHE A 207 -0.07 15.19 -3.33
CA PHE A 207 -0.79 14.10 -2.68
C PHE A 207 -0.04 13.68 -1.42
N ALA A 208 -0.77 13.43 -0.35
CA ALA A 208 -0.20 13.00 0.92
C ALA A 208 -1.04 11.87 1.54
N VAL A 209 -0.34 10.93 2.18
CA VAL A 209 -0.95 9.81 2.90
C VAL A 209 -0.44 9.76 4.34
N ASN A 210 -1.16 9.04 5.20
CA ASN A 210 -0.83 8.91 6.61
C ASN A 210 -0.65 10.26 7.32
N ASN A 211 -1.38 11.27 6.84
CA ASN A 211 -1.33 12.62 7.38
C ASN A 211 -2.49 12.89 8.33
N VAL A 212 -2.23 13.74 9.31
CA VAL A 212 -3.26 14.38 10.13
C VAL A 212 -3.41 15.82 9.64
N SER A 213 -4.57 16.43 9.86
CA SER A 213 -4.84 17.82 9.45
C SER A 213 -3.64 18.71 9.72
N ASN A 214 -3.18 19.42 8.70
CA ASN A 214 -2.05 20.35 8.77
C ASN A 214 -0.66 19.69 8.97
N SER A 215 -0.55 18.38 8.77
CA SER A 215 0.75 17.69 8.76
C SER A 215 1.13 17.24 7.35
N GLY A 216 2.42 17.07 7.12
CA GLY A 216 2.94 16.38 5.94
C GLY A 216 2.59 14.89 5.95
N GLY A 217 2.76 14.24 4.81
CA GLY A 217 2.59 12.80 4.69
C GLY A 217 3.74 12.02 5.36
N HIS A 218 3.44 10.78 5.75
CA HIS A 218 4.41 9.91 6.41
C HIS A 218 4.48 8.55 5.73
N SER A 219 5.68 7.96 5.74
CA SER A 219 5.91 6.61 5.22
C SER A 219 5.06 5.56 5.93
N ASP A 220 4.59 4.56 5.19
CA ASP A 220 3.94 3.37 5.76
C ASP A 220 4.91 2.59 6.68
N LEU A 221 6.23 2.74 6.49
CA LEU A 221 7.24 2.10 7.31
C LEU A 221 7.64 2.88 8.57
N LEU A 222 7.16 4.12 8.77
CA LEU A 222 7.60 4.96 9.89
C LEU A 222 7.40 4.31 11.25
N ALA A 223 6.21 3.76 11.49
CA ALA A 223 5.88 3.12 12.76
C ALA A 223 6.50 1.72 12.92
N LEU A 224 6.97 1.14 11.83
CA LEU A 224 7.43 -0.25 11.74
C LEU A 224 8.95 -0.37 11.71
N ALA A 225 9.66 0.71 11.38
CA ALA A 225 11.10 0.69 11.07
C ALA A 225 11.93 0.05 12.19
N ASP A 226 11.70 0.45 13.44
CA ASP A 226 12.44 -0.07 14.59
C ASP A 226 12.13 -1.56 14.85
N TRP A 227 10.88 -1.98 14.65
CA TRP A 227 10.46 -3.37 14.82
C TRP A 227 11.01 -4.28 13.72
N ILE A 228 11.03 -3.80 12.49
CA ILE A 228 11.65 -4.50 11.35
C ILE A 228 13.15 -4.65 11.59
N HIS A 229 13.82 -3.58 12.02
CA HIS A 229 15.23 -3.63 12.35
C HIS A 229 15.52 -4.56 13.53
N GLY A 230 14.72 -4.51 14.60
CA GLY A 230 14.86 -5.41 15.74
C GLY A 230 14.67 -6.89 15.35
N TYR A 231 13.74 -7.19 14.47
CA TYR A 231 13.56 -8.53 13.91
C TYR A 231 14.77 -8.99 13.10
N GLU A 232 15.32 -8.12 12.27
CA GLU A 232 16.53 -8.41 11.49
C GLU A 232 17.73 -8.69 12.39
N GLN A 233 17.96 -7.88 13.42
CA GLN A 233 19.01 -8.09 14.42
C GLN A 233 18.82 -9.43 15.16
N PHE A 234 17.60 -9.77 15.50
CA PHE A 234 17.28 -11.07 16.09
C PHE A 234 17.69 -12.22 15.16
N LEU A 235 17.32 -12.15 13.85
CA LEU A 235 17.67 -13.19 12.88
C LEU A 235 19.21 -13.33 12.72
N TYR A 236 19.95 -12.24 12.66
CA TYR A 236 21.41 -12.28 12.61
C TYR A 236 22.01 -12.88 13.88
N GLY A 237 21.48 -12.55 15.05
CA GLY A 237 21.88 -13.17 16.30
C GLY A 237 21.64 -14.68 16.32
N GLU A 238 20.55 -15.17 15.70
CA GLU A 238 20.27 -16.61 15.56
C GLU A 238 21.23 -17.30 14.58
N ILE A 239 21.63 -16.63 13.51
CA ILE A 239 22.66 -17.14 12.58
C ILE A 239 23.99 -17.31 13.32
N ASP A 240 24.41 -16.28 14.06
CA ASP A 240 25.64 -16.33 14.85
C ASP A 240 25.58 -17.41 15.91
N ARG A 241 24.44 -17.51 16.63
CA ARG A 241 24.22 -18.58 17.59
C ARG A 241 24.32 -19.98 16.94
N SER A 242 23.70 -20.16 15.76
CA SER A 242 23.77 -21.41 15.01
C SER A 242 25.22 -21.76 14.61
N ALA A 243 26.04 -20.76 14.27
CA ALA A 243 27.46 -20.93 13.97
C ALA A 243 28.24 -21.40 15.24
N HIS A 244 27.99 -20.78 16.39
CA HIS A 244 28.58 -21.17 17.67
C HIS A 244 28.15 -22.57 18.13
N LEU A 245 26.88 -22.96 17.92
CA LEU A 245 26.39 -24.32 18.23
C LEU A 245 27.08 -25.41 17.39
N ARG A 246 27.56 -25.09 16.20
CA ARG A 246 28.33 -26.03 15.35
C ARG A 246 29.79 -26.12 15.76
N ALA A 247 30.28 -25.14 16.51
CA ALA A 247 31.63 -25.15 17.03
C ALA A 247 31.70 -26.09 18.25
N HIS A 248 32.20 -27.30 18.06
CA HIS A 248 32.53 -28.19 19.17
C HIS A 248 33.78 -27.67 19.89
N VAL A 249 33.56 -27.29 21.15
CA VAL A 249 34.72 -26.97 22.04
C VAL A 249 35.09 -28.27 22.74
N TYR A 250 36.33 -28.69 22.55
CA TYR A 250 36.89 -29.80 23.30
C TYR A 250 37.47 -29.26 24.62
N ASP A 251 36.90 -29.65 25.72
CA ASP A 251 37.49 -29.43 27.03
C ASP A 251 38.42 -30.61 27.35
N VAL A 252 39.68 -30.29 27.55
CA VAL A 252 40.72 -31.29 27.82
C VAL A 252 41.25 -31.10 29.23
N THR A 253 40.81 -32.00 30.10
CA THR A 253 41.22 -32.05 31.51
C THR A 253 42.44 -32.92 31.67
N LEU A 254 43.50 -32.37 32.26
CA LEU A 254 44.71 -33.11 32.64
C LEU A 254 44.72 -33.30 34.16
N THR A 255 44.64 -34.57 34.61
CA THR A 255 44.62 -34.89 36.03
C THR A 255 46.05 -35.05 36.55
N GLY A 256 46.40 -34.28 37.61
CA GLY A 256 47.71 -34.34 38.23
C GLY A 256 48.84 -33.61 37.53
N ALA A 257 48.49 -32.82 36.50
CA ALA A 257 49.48 -32.01 35.75
C ALA A 257 49.81 -30.69 36.45
N THR A 258 51.03 -30.25 36.33
CA THR A 258 51.48 -28.90 36.77
C THR A 258 50.98 -27.84 35.81
N PRO A 259 50.87 -26.55 36.21
CA PRO A 259 50.47 -25.46 35.30
C PRO A 259 51.34 -25.35 34.05
N GLU A 260 52.63 -25.64 34.19
CA GLU A 260 53.62 -25.62 33.06
C GLU A 260 53.35 -26.75 32.06
N GLU A 261 52.89 -27.92 32.53
CA GLU A 261 52.53 -29.05 31.67
C GLU A 261 51.21 -28.79 30.94
N VAL A 262 50.23 -28.14 31.60
CA VAL A 262 48.99 -27.69 30.97
C VAL A 262 49.30 -26.69 29.86
N ASP A 263 50.13 -25.70 30.11
CA ASP A 263 50.55 -24.70 29.11
C ASP A 263 51.27 -25.34 27.92
N ARG A 264 52.16 -26.32 28.19
CA ARG A 264 52.86 -27.04 27.13
C ARG A 264 51.90 -27.86 26.27
N LYS A 265 50.93 -28.54 26.88
CA LYS A 265 49.89 -29.29 26.18
C LYS A 265 49.00 -28.36 25.34
N ALA A 266 48.57 -27.25 25.91
CA ALA A 266 47.71 -26.26 25.21
C ALA A 266 48.36 -25.75 23.91
N ARG A 267 49.70 -25.57 23.90
CA ARG A 267 50.43 -25.15 22.69
C ARG A 267 50.62 -26.26 21.65
N SER A 268 50.53 -27.54 22.05
CA SER A 268 50.79 -28.71 21.18
C SER A 268 49.51 -29.45 20.78
N ILE A 269 48.37 -29.06 21.31
CA ILE A 269 47.12 -29.77 21.08
C ILE A 269 46.59 -29.52 19.67
N VAL A 270 46.26 -30.58 18.97
CA VAL A 270 45.62 -30.54 17.65
C VAL A 270 44.23 -31.15 17.77
N PRO A 271 43.17 -30.43 17.37
CA PRO A 271 41.84 -31.01 17.39
C PRO A 271 41.78 -32.28 16.55
N PRO A 272 40.98 -33.31 16.96
CA PRO A 272 40.79 -34.52 16.17
C PRO A 272 40.12 -34.21 14.85
N ALA A 273 40.62 -34.81 13.77
CA ALA A 273 39.92 -34.76 12.49
C ALA A 273 38.55 -35.48 12.61
N PRO A 274 37.52 -35.08 11.85
CA PRO A 274 36.26 -35.79 11.83
C PRO A 274 36.46 -37.28 11.54
N GLY A 275 35.95 -38.14 12.44
CA GLY A 275 36.14 -39.61 12.35
C GLY A 275 37.52 -40.10 12.80
N GLY A 276 38.40 -39.24 13.31
CA GLY A 276 39.72 -39.64 13.86
C GLY A 276 39.61 -40.33 15.20
N VAL A 277 40.50 -41.33 15.43
CA VAL A 277 40.62 -42.05 16.72
C VAL A 277 41.77 -41.43 17.52
N ARG A 278 41.50 -41.05 18.76
CA ARG A 278 42.53 -40.65 19.73
C ARG A 278 42.69 -41.70 20.80
N VAL A 279 43.94 -41.95 21.13
CA VAL A 279 44.31 -42.83 22.24
C VAL A 279 44.96 -41.97 23.32
N HIS A 280 44.47 -42.02 24.53
CA HIS A 280 44.98 -41.31 25.71
C HIS A 280 44.96 -42.22 26.94
N ASN A 281 45.70 -41.88 27.98
CA ASN A 281 45.73 -42.55 29.25
C ASN A 281 44.67 -41.93 30.22
N GLU A 282 44.56 -42.45 31.42
CA GLU A 282 43.61 -41.99 32.45
C GLU A 282 43.86 -40.55 32.94
N ALA A 283 45.04 -40.00 32.70
CA ALA A 283 45.42 -38.67 33.12
C ALA A 283 44.88 -37.58 32.13
N GLU A 284 44.43 -37.95 30.95
CA GLU A 284 43.89 -37.04 29.95
C GLU A 284 42.44 -37.40 29.62
N LYS A 285 41.52 -36.51 29.95
CA LYS A 285 40.08 -36.66 29.59
C LYS A 285 39.69 -35.63 28.55
N TRP A 286 39.10 -36.09 27.48
CA TRP A 286 38.50 -35.23 26.40
C TRP A 286 36.99 -35.27 26.52
N GLU A 287 36.41 -34.10 26.60
CA GLU A 287 34.97 -33.93 26.64
C GLU A 287 34.58 -32.94 25.56
N ALA A 288 33.67 -33.32 24.69
CA ALA A 288 33.07 -32.40 23.75
C ALA A 288 31.98 -31.62 24.46
N VAL A 289 32.27 -30.36 24.76
CA VAL A 289 31.29 -29.45 25.36
C VAL A 289 30.52 -28.74 24.27
N SER A 290 29.26 -29.02 24.13
CA SER A 290 28.36 -28.21 23.28
C SER A 290 27.68 -27.18 24.18
N PRO A 291 27.80 -25.89 23.86
CA PRO A 291 27.08 -24.87 24.63
C PRO A 291 25.59 -25.13 24.57
N ASN A 292 24.95 -25.30 25.73
CA ASN A 292 23.50 -25.42 25.81
C ASN A 292 22.89 -23.99 25.78
N LEU A 293 22.61 -23.50 24.59
CA LEU A 293 22.10 -22.15 24.36
C LEU A 293 20.58 -22.09 24.30
N GLN A 294 19.86 -23.00 24.95
CA GLN A 294 18.40 -23.07 25.11
C GLN A 294 17.65 -22.68 23.79
N ALA A 295 17.66 -23.59 22.82
CA ALA A 295 17.15 -23.34 21.46
C ALA A 295 15.61 -23.39 21.29
N THR A 296 14.86 -23.76 22.32
CA THR A 296 13.43 -24.11 22.19
C THR A 296 12.50 -22.91 22.03
N ASP A 297 12.85 -21.72 22.57
CA ASP A 297 11.92 -20.59 22.59
C ASP A 297 12.14 -19.58 21.46
N THR A 298 13.19 -19.70 20.67
CA THR A 298 13.58 -18.70 19.67
C THR A 298 12.61 -18.60 18.50
N THR A 299 11.97 -19.70 18.12
CA THR A 299 10.98 -19.69 17.02
C THR A 299 9.76 -18.86 17.39
N GLU A 300 9.27 -18.97 18.63
CA GLU A 300 8.12 -18.18 19.09
C GLU A 300 8.45 -16.70 19.24
N VAL A 301 9.64 -16.38 19.77
CA VAL A 301 10.11 -14.99 19.87
C VAL A 301 10.25 -14.36 18.50
N GLY A 302 10.88 -15.03 17.54
CA GLY A 302 10.98 -14.57 16.16
C GLY A 302 9.62 -14.37 15.49
N ARG A 303 8.68 -15.29 15.72
CA ARG A 303 7.29 -15.18 15.24
C ARG A 303 6.58 -13.97 15.85
N MET A 304 6.78 -13.71 17.14
CA MET A 304 6.20 -12.55 17.82
C MET A 304 6.68 -11.23 17.22
N PHE A 305 8.00 -11.04 16.99
CA PHE A 305 8.54 -9.85 16.34
C PHE A 305 7.99 -9.66 14.93
N ARG A 306 8.02 -10.72 14.13
CA ARG A 306 7.49 -10.68 12.76
C ARG A 306 6.00 -10.33 12.76
N ASN A 307 5.20 -10.97 13.61
CA ASN A 307 3.77 -10.76 13.66
C ASN A 307 3.41 -9.36 14.20
N HIS A 308 4.24 -8.78 15.05
CA HIS A 308 4.07 -7.39 15.48
C HIS A 308 4.25 -6.42 14.31
N ALA A 309 5.30 -6.59 13.50
CA ALA A 309 5.52 -5.78 12.32
C ALA A 309 4.42 -5.99 11.26
N LEU A 310 4.05 -7.24 10.97
CA LEU A 310 2.97 -7.56 10.03
C LEU A 310 1.61 -7.03 10.50
N GLY A 311 1.31 -7.18 11.80
CA GLY A 311 0.08 -6.65 12.40
C GLY A 311 -0.02 -5.13 12.31
N GLY A 312 1.10 -4.41 12.50
CA GLY A 312 1.18 -2.97 12.29
C GLY A 312 0.95 -2.55 10.83
N ALA A 313 1.35 -3.41 9.88
CA ALA A 313 1.07 -3.23 8.45
C ALA A 313 -0.30 -3.78 8.03
N SER A 314 -1.07 -4.36 8.96
CA SER A 314 -2.36 -5.02 8.69
C SER A 314 -2.26 -6.17 7.68
N ILE A 315 -1.14 -6.86 7.65
CA ILE A 315 -0.89 -8.03 6.79
C ILE A 315 -0.99 -9.29 7.63
N PRO A 316 -1.84 -10.28 7.26
CA PRO A 316 -1.96 -11.52 8.00
C PRO A 316 -0.72 -12.40 7.85
N GLU A 317 -0.34 -13.10 8.92
CA GLU A 317 0.86 -13.93 8.98
C GLU A 317 0.94 -14.97 7.85
N HIS A 318 -0.18 -15.58 7.47
CA HIS A 318 -0.22 -16.64 6.45
C HIS A 318 0.16 -16.16 5.04
N TRP A 319 0.10 -14.84 4.76
CA TRP A 319 0.59 -14.27 3.50
C TRP A 319 2.13 -14.18 3.44
N PHE A 320 2.78 -14.30 4.59
CA PHE A 320 4.25 -14.22 4.71
C PHE A 320 4.93 -15.55 5.00
N GLY A 321 4.18 -16.65 5.09
CA GLY A 321 4.75 -18.01 5.25
C GLY A 321 4.33 -18.78 6.50
N GLY A 322 3.40 -18.28 7.29
CA GLY A 322 2.89 -18.96 8.52
C GLY A 322 1.67 -19.85 8.29
N GLY A 323 1.45 -20.38 7.06
CA GLY A 323 0.22 -21.04 6.67
C GLY A 323 0.02 -22.49 7.16
N GLY A 324 0.97 -23.08 7.90
CA GLY A 324 0.89 -24.48 8.32
C GLY A 324 -0.30 -24.82 9.24
N ASP A 325 -0.77 -23.85 10.02
CA ASP A 325 -1.84 -24.01 11.01
C ASP A 325 -3.17 -23.37 10.58
N VAL A 326 -3.26 -22.82 9.37
CA VAL A 326 -4.42 -22.05 8.90
C VAL A 326 -5.17 -22.83 7.83
N ASN A 327 -6.42 -23.23 8.12
CA ASN A 327 -7.30 -23.78 7.10
C ASN A 327 -7.87 -22.65 6.19
N ARG A 328 -8.41 -23.02 5.02
CA ARG A 328 -8.91 -22.06 4.01
C ARG A 328 -9.93 -21.08 4.59
N ALA A 329 -10.90 -21.54 5.35
CA ALA A 329 -11.96 -20.70 5.92
C ALA A 329 -11.42 -19.68 6.92
N THR A 330 -10.48 -20.11 7.77
CA THR A 330 -9.79 -19.22 8.71
C THR A 330 -8.93 -18.19 7.96
N GLY A 331 -8.19 -18.61 6.92
CA GLY A 331 -7.38 -17.73 6.09
C GLY A 331 -8.20 -16.66 5.37
N GLU A 332 -9.35 -17.03 4.80
CA GLU A 332 -10.30 -16.08 4.18
C GLU A 332 -10.80 -15.06 5.21
N SER A 333 -11.24 -15.52 6.39
CA SER A 333 -11.73 -14.62 7.45
C SER A 333 -10.65 -13.69 8.01
N MET A 334 -9.42 -14.15 8.12
CA MET A 334 -8.28 -13.34 8.59
C MET A 334 -7.85 -12.29 7.55
N SER A 335 -8.16 -12.49 6.27
CA SER A 335 -7.83 -11.57 5.18
C SER A 335 -8.84 -10.42 5.01
N ASP A 336 -10.06 -10.57 5.51
CA ASP A 336 -11.12 -9.56 5.37
C ASP A 336 -10.75 -8.17 5.90
N PRO A 337 -10.16 -8.00 7.10
CA PRO A 337 -9.75 -6.69 7.60
C PRO A 337 -8.69 -6.03 6.72
N THR A 338 -7.72 -6.82 6.24
CA THR A 338 -6.65 -6.37 5.34
C THR A 338 -7.23 -5.83 4.03
N THR A 339 -8.15 -6.56 3.43
CA THR A 339 -8.80 -6.15 2.19
C THR A 339 -9.57 -4.83 2.37
N LYS A 340 -10.23 -4.63 3.52
CA LYS A 340 -10.92 -3.37 3.82
C LYS A 340 -9.94 -2.19 3.90
N ILE A 341 -8.78 -2.39 4.51
CA ILE A 341 -7.74 -1.35 4.60
C ILE A 341 -7.19 -1.01 3.21
N PHE A 342 -6.92 -2.02 2.38
CA PHE A 342 -6.50 -1.81 1.00
C PHE A 342 -7.58 -1.11 0.16
N THR A 343 -8.87 -1.41 0.40
CA THR A 343 -9.98 -0.70 -0.25
C THR A 343 -10.01 0.78 0.12
N VAL A 344 -9.71 1.13 1.37
CA VAL A 344 -9.61 2.54 1.78
C VAL A 344 -8.44 3.23 1.06
N ARG A 345 -7.30 2.57 0.96
CA ARG A 345 -6.14 3.10 0.23
C ARG A 345 -6.45 3.23 -1.27
N GLN A 346 -7.13 2.25 -1.87
CA GLN A 346 -7.56 2.28 -3.26
C GLN A 346 -8.47 3.49 -3.55
N LYS A 347 -9.46 3.76 -2.68
CA LYS A 347 -10.33 4.94 -2.80
C LYS A 347 -9.57 6.26 -2.74
N LEU A 348 -8.52 6.35 -1.93
CA LEU A 348 -7.68 7.54 -1.87
C LEU A 348 -6.95 7.76 -3.21
N ILE A 349 -6.36 6.70 -3.77
CA ILE A 349 -5.68 6.75 -5.07
C ILE A 349 -6.67 7.01 -6.19
N GLN A 350 -7.88 6.45 -6.11
CA GLN A 350 -8.97 6.73 -7.03
C GLN A 350 -9.26 8.23 -7.08
N TYR A 351 -9.43 8.87 -5.92
CA TYR A 351 -9.65 10.31 -5.84
C TYR A 351 -8.51 11.09 -6.49
N PHE A 352 -7.25 10.74 -6.24
CA PHE A 352 -6.10 11.42 -6.85
C PHE A 352 -6.10 11.29 -8.38
N LEU A 353 -6.45 10.14 -8.92
CA LEU A 353 -6.53 9.92 -10.36
C LEU A 353 -7.71 10.63 -11.01
N GLU A 354 -8.85 10.71 -10.33
CA GLU A 354 -10.03 11.46 -10.78
C GLU A 354 -9.72 12.97 -10.82
N GLU A 355 -9.00 13.48 -9.81
CA GLU A 355 -8.53 14.87 -9.79
C GLU A 355 -7.55 15.17 -10.94
N LEU A 356 -6.60 14.27 -11.19
CA LEU A 356 -5.66 14.36 -12.30
C LEU A 356 -6.38 14.33 -13.66
N GLY A 357 -7.30 13.39 -13.85
CA GLY A 357 -8.06 13.28 -15.10
C GLY A 357 -8.96 14.49 -15.35
N SER A 358 -9.60 15.02 -14.33
CA SER A 358 -10.41 16.23 -14.41
C SER A 358 -9.57 17.45 -14.83
N TYR A 359 -8.35 17.55 -14.31
CA TYR A 359 -7.41 18.58 -14.71
C TYR A 359 -7.02 18.45 -16.21
N VAL A 360 -6.75 17.24 -16.69
CA VAL A 360 -6.41 16.97 -18.10
C VAL A 360 -7.56 17.42 -19.02
N VAL A 361 -8.80 17.07 -18.69
CA VAL A 361 -9.99 17.47 -19.44
C VAL A 361 -10.13 19.00 -19.44
N ARG A 362 -10.01 19.62 -18.27
CA ARG A 362 -10.09 21.08 -18.13
C ARG A 362 -9.07 21.81 -19.01
N ARG A 363 -7.81 21.39 -18.99
CA ARG A 363 -6.75 22.01 -19.80
C ARG A 363 -6.98 21.87 -21.30
N ARG A 364 -7.60 20.76 -21.72
CA ARG A 364 -8.02 20.61 -23.13
C ARG A 364 -9.14 21.55 -23.51
N LEU A 365 -10.17 21.69 -22.69
CA LEU A 365 -11.26 22.63 -22.91
C LEU A 365 -10.78 24.08 -22.96
N GLU A 366 -9.90 24.49 -22.04
CA GLU A 366 -9.28 25.83 -22.02
C GLU A 366 -8.52 26.11 -23.32
N ALA A 367 -7.69 25.18 -23.80
CA ALA A 367 -6.93 25.34 -25.04
C ALA A 367 -7.84 25.43 -26.29
N LEU A 368 -9.00 24.76 -26.23
CA LEU A 368 -10.01 24.83 -27.32
C LEU A 368 -10.97 26.03 -27.17
N ALA A 369 -10.77 26.86 -26.14
CA ALA A 369 -11.65 27.99 -25.81
C ALA A 369 -13.14 27.57 -25.67
N ARG A 370 -13.38 26.37 -25.15
CA ARG A 370 -14.72 25.83 -24.86
C ARG A 370 -15.14 26.14 -23.43
N PRO A 371 -16.44 26.38 -23.17
CA PRO A 371 -16.92 26.55 -21.80
C PRO A 371 -16.71 25.26 -21.00
N MET A 372 -16.47 25.42 -19.69
CA MET A 372 -16.47 24.29 -18.78
C MET A 372 -17.88 23.69 -18.71
N PRO A 373 -18.00 22.37 -18.75
CA PRO A 373 -19.27 21.71 -18.51
C PRO A 373 -19.73 21.95 -17.07
N ASP A 374 -21.04 21.79 -16.84
CA ASP A 374 -21.58 21.86 -15.49
C ASP A 374 -20.89 20.81 -14.61
N PRO A 375 -20.42 21.16 -13.41
CA PRO A 375 -19.82 20.20 -12.48
C PRO A 375 -20.74 19.02 -12.12
N GLU A 376 -22.05 19.20 -12.24
CA GLU A 376 -23.04 18.15 -12.00
C GLU A 376 -23.33 17.27 -13.24
N ASP A 377 -22.82 17.65 -14.41
CA ASP A 377 -23.02 16.86 -15.63
C ASP A 377 -22.23 15.54 -15.55
N ALA A 378 -22.98 14.45 -15.37
CA ALA A 378 -22.44 13.11 -15.26
C ALA A 378 -21.60 12.69 -16.47
N ALA A 379 -21.92 13.20 -17.68
CA ALA A 379 -21.22 12.84 -18.91
C ALA A 379 -19.74 13.27 -18.92
N TRP A 380 -19.40 14.34 -18.19
CA TRP A 380 -18.04 14.88 -18.11
C TRP A 380 -17.29 14.49 -16.83
N ARG A 381 -17.95 13.73 -15.96
CA ARG A 381 -17.36 13.29 -14.72
C ARG A 381 -16.31 12.19 -14.95
N VAL A 382 -15.08 12.48 -14.67
CA VAL A 382 -13.97 11.50 -14.74
C VAL A 382 -14.09 10.51 -13.58
N ARG A 383 -13.99 9.23 -13.89
CA ARG A 383 -13.99 8.12 -12.94
C ARG A 383 -12.73 7.27 -13.15
N ALA A 384 -12.10 6.86 -12.08
CA ALA A 384 -11.01 5.91 -12.14
C ALA A 384 -11.55 4.49 -11.81
N GLU A 385 -11.49 3.60 -12.77
CA GLU A 385 -11.90 2.21 -12.63
C GLU A 385 -10.71 1.36 -12.20
N PHE A 386 -10.86 0.76 -11.04
CA PHE A 386 -9.88 -0.13 -10.44
C PHE A 386 -10.29 -1.60 -10.59
N PRO A 387 -9.32 -2.52 -10.68
CA PRO A 387 -9.61 -3.94 -10.63
C PRO A 387 -10.18 -4.34 -9.27
N GLU A 388 -10.99 -5.37 -9.24
CA GLU A 388 -11.49 -5.94 -7.99
C GLU A 388 -10.34 -6.61 -7.21
N MET A 389 -10.17 -6.26 -5.94
CA MET A 389 -9.09 -6.78 -5.08
C MET A 389 -9.24 -8.26 -4.71
N ILE A 390 -10.46 -8.75 -4.71
CA ILE A 390 -10.77 -10.16 -4.43
C ILE A 390 -11.26 -10.77 -5.72
N VAL A 391 -10.59 -11.83 -6.16
CA VAL A 391 -11.19 -12.72 -7.16
C VAL A 391 -12.44 -13.29 -6.50
N LYS A 392 -13.59 -12.71 -6.84
CA LYS A 392 -14.87 -13.22 -6.37
C LYS A 392 -14.92 -14.70 -6.73
N ASP A 393 -15.25 -15.53 -5.76
CA ASP A 393 -15.53 -16.94 -6.03
C ASP A 393 -16.78 -16.97 -6.91
N VAL A 394 -16.56 -16.93 -8.24
CA VAL A 394 -17.64 -16.89 -9.24
C VAL A 394 -18.63 -18.03 -8.99
N SER A 395 -18.15 -19.13 -8.43
CA SER A 395 -18.98 -20.29 -8.08
C SER A 395 -19.97 -19.97 -6.95
N LYS A 396 -19.52 -19.20 -5.92
CA LYS A 396 -20.42 -18.76 -4.82
C LYS A 396 -21.47 -17.77 -5.31
N TYR A 397 -21.07 -16.82 -6.17
CA TYR A 397 -22.03 -15.86 -6.74
C TYR A 397 -22.97 -16.52 -7.75
N ALA A 398 -22.51 -17.47 -8.55
CA ALA A 398 -23.37 -18.24 -9.44
C ALA A 398 -24.39 -19.08 -8.66
N ALA A 399 -23.96 -19.73 -7.55
CA ALA A 399 -24.86 -20.44 -6.66
C ALA A 399 -25.88 -19.50 -5.98
N ALA A 400 -25.40 -18.32 -5.51
CA ALA A 400 -26.27 -17.31 -4.94
C ALA A 400 -27.28 -16.78 -5.97
N LEU A 401 -26.84 -16.50 -7.20
CA LEU A 401 -27.74 -16.09 -8.31
C LEU A 401 -28.81 -17.14 -8.57
N GLN A 402 -28.44 -18.41 -8.65
CA GLN A 402 -29.39 -19.51 -8.85
C GLN A 402 -30.44 -19.56 -7.72
N GLN A 403 -30.01 -19.41 -6.46
CA GLN A 403 -30.89 -19.37 -5.30
C GLN A 403 -31.84 -18.16 -5.33
N VAL A 404 -31.33 -16.97 -5.67
CA VAL A 404 -32.12 -15.74 -5.76
C VAL A 404 -33.12 -15.85 -6.90
N VAL A 405 -32.73 -16.36 -8.08
CA VAL A 405 -33.65 -16.58 -9.21
C VAL A 405 -34.78 -17.55 -8.82
N ALA A 406 -34.45 -18.68 -8.17
CA ALA A 406 -35.46 -19.63 -7.71
C ALA A 406 -36.40 -19.02 -6.65
N ALA A 407 -35.88 -18.28 -5.70
CA ALA A 407 -36.65 -17.60 -4.67
C ALA A 407 -37.57 -16.51 -5.26
N CYS A 408 -37.04 -15.70 -6.20
CA CYS A 408 -37.81 -14.68 -6.89
C CYS A 408 -38.89 -15.30 -7.77
N ALA A 409 -38.63 -16.38 -8.52
CA ALA A 409 -39.64 -17.09 -9.29
C ALA A 409 -40.80 -17.60 -8.40
N SER A 410 -40.48 -18.27 -7.29
CA SER A 410 -41.45 -18.75 -6.34
C SER A 410 -42.30 -17.62 -5.69
N ALA A 411 -41.67 -16.47 -5.40
CA ALA A 411 -42.35 -15.32 -4.83
C ALA A 411 -43.31 -14.63 -5.83
N VAL A 412 -42.93 -14.58 -7.10
CA VAL A 412 -43.77 -14.06 -8.18
C VAL A 412 -44.95 -15.01 -8.41
N ASP A 413 -44.73 -16.32 -8.48
CA ASP A 413 -45.79 -17.34 -8.65
C ASP A 413 -46.77 -17.32 -7.48
N ALA A 414 -46.31 -17.11 -6.26
CA ALA A 414 -47.13 -16.95 -5.06
C ALA A 414 -47.79 -15.57 -4.95
N SER A 415 -47.63 -14.68 -5.94
CA SER A 415 -48.13 -13.30 -5.94
C SER A 415 -47.65 -12.44 -4.75
N LEU A 416 -46.51 -12.77 -4.17
CA LEU A 416 -45.91 -12.03 -3.05
C LEU A 416 -44.99 -10.92 -3.52
N MET A 417 -44.56 -10.93 -4.78
CA MET A 417 -43.58 -10.00 -5.35
C MET A 417 -43.94 -9.69 -6.82
N SER A 418 -43.76 -8.43 -7.24
CA SER A 418 -43.85 -8.06 -8.65
C SER A 418 -42.68 -8.55 -9.48
N ARG A 419 -42.89 -8.76 -10.80
CA ARG A 419 -41.82 -9.13 -11.74
C ARG A 419 -40.71 -8.10 -11.78
N GLU A 420 -41.03 -6.81 -11.71
CA GLU A 420 -40.08 -5.71 -11.70
C GLU A 420 -39.16 -5.77 -10.45
N THR A 421 -39.75 -5.99 -9.27
CA THR A 421 -38.99 -6.16 -8.02
C THR A 421 -38.11 -7.42 -8.08
N ALA A 422 -38.61 -8.51 -8.63
CA ALA A 422 -37.84 -9.75 -8.81
C ALA A 422 -36.60 -9.54 -9.70
N LEU A 423 -36.80 -8.87 -10.86
CA LEU A 423 -35.68 -8.52 -11.74
C LEU A 423 -34.65 -7.56 -11.07
N SER A 424 -35.11 -6.62 -10.26
CA SER A 424 -34.26 -5.75 -9.49
C SER A 424 -33.40 -6.53 -8.45
N CYS A 425 -34.02 -7.51 -7.78
CA CYS A 425 -33.27 -8.41 -6.86
C CYS A 425 -32.24 -9.25 -7.61
N ILE A 426 -32.61 -9.83 -8.77
CA ILE A 426 -31.70 -10.61 -9.62
C ILE A 426 -30.53 -9.70 -10.11
N ARG A 427 -30.86 -8.48 -10.58
CA ARG A 427 -29.87 -7.48 -10.99
C ARG A 427 -28.84 -7.20 -9.90
N SER A 428 -29.24 -7.08 -8.64
CA SER A 428 -28.32 -6.79 -7.52
C SER A 428 -27.23 -7.86 -7.35
N VAL A 429 -27.51 -9.11 -7.74
CA VAL A 429 -26.56 -10.22 -7.70
C VAL A 429 -25.82 -10.36 -9.04
N ALA A 430 -26.51 -10.17 -10.17
CA ALA A 430 -25.93 -10.23 -11.51
C ALA A 430 -24.85 -9.16 -11.73
N THR A 431 -25.05 -7.95 -11.23
CA THR A 431 -24.06 -6.86 -11.26
C THR A 431 -22.76 -7.27 -10.56
N ARG A 432 -22.82 -8.09 -9.51
CA ARG A 432 -21.63 -8.64 -8.84
C ARG A 432 -20.90 -9.70 -9.67
N LEU A 433 -21.52 -10.23 -10.71
CA LEU A 433 -20.92 -11.13 -11.70
C LEU A 433 -20.48 -10.37 -12.98
N GLY A 434 -20.55 -9.03 -12.96
CA GLY A 434 -20.19 -8.20 -14.11
C GLY A 434 -21.27 -8.10 -15.20
N VAL A 435 -22.51 -8.53 -14.91
CA VAL A 435 -23.64 -8.41 -15.83
C VAL A 435 -24.51 -7.23 -15.40
N GLU A 436 -24.49 -6.18 -16.21
CA GLU A 436 -25.35 -5.01 -16.01
C GLU A 436 -26.48 -5.02 -17.04
N TYR A 437 -27.72 -4.81 -16.58
CA TYR A 437 -28.91 -4.60 -17.40
C TYR A 437 -29.91 -3.70 -16.68
N ASP A 438 -30.72 -3.01 -17.46
CA ASP A 438 -31.83 -2.24 -16.92
C ASP A 438 -33.04 -3.14 -16.73
N ALA A 439 -33.60 -3.21 -15.50
CA ALA A 439 -34.69 -4.11 -15.16
C ALA A 439 -35.99 -3.79 -15.92
N GLY A 440 -36.26 -2.49 -16.21
CA GLY A 440 -37.44 -2.07 -16.98
C GLY A 440 -37.30 -2.47 -18.44
N GLN A 441 -36.17 -2.15 -19.08
CA GLN A 441 -35.95 -2.53 -20.48
C GLN A 441 -35.92 -4.05 -20.68
N GLU A 442 -35.44 -4.80 -19.68
CA GLU A 442 -35.38 -6.26 -19.76
C GLU A 442 -36.77 -6.87 -19.61
N LEU A 443 -37.64 -6.26 -18.77
CA LEU A 443 -39.05 -6.65 -18.67
C LEU A 443 -39.80 -6.43 -19.99
N ASP A 444 -39.61 -5.26 -20.62
CA ASP A 444 -40.20 -4.94 -21.91
C ASP A 444 -39.82 -5.95 -23.01
N LYS A 445 -38.52 -6.38 -23.03
CA LYS A 445 -38.00 -7.39 -23.96
C LYS A 445 -38.65 -8.77 -23.71
N VAL A 446 -38.80 -9.15 -22.44
CA VAL A 446 -39.41 -10.43 -22.06
C VAL A 446 -40.89 -10.44 -22.46
N ASP A 447 -41.62 -9.37 -22.15
CA ASP A 447 -43.03 -9.28 -22.49
C ASP A 447 -43.25 -9.27 -24.01
N ALA A 448 -42.43 -8.52 -24.76
CA ALA A 448 -42.45 -8.55 -26.23
C ALA A 448 -42.11 -9.97 -26.80
N SER A 449 -41.23 -10.72 -26.18
CA SER A 449 -40.92 -12.09 -26.59
C SER A 449 -42.04 -13.07 -26.28
N VAL A 450 -42.76 -12.88 -25.19
CA VAL A 450 -43.94 -13.68 -24.81
C VAL A 450 -45.08 -13.41 -25.78
N ASP A 451 -45.35 -12.13 -26.10
CA ASP A 451 -46.39 -11.77 -27.07
C ASP A 451 -46.08 -12.33 -28.46
N ALA A 452 -44.85 -12.25 -28.92
CA ALA A 452 -44.41 -12.86 -30.20
C ALA A 452 -44.57 -14.39 -30.22
N ALA A 453 -44.32 -15.07 -29.07
CA ALA A 453 -44.52 -16.50 -28.93
C ALA A 453 -45.99 -16.89 -28.95
N LEU A 454 -46.86 -16.09 -28.32
CA LEU A 454 -48.31 -16.29 -28.34
C LEU A 454 -48.90 -16.05 -29.73
N GLU A 455 -48.40 -15.09 -30.49
CA GLU A 455 -48.80 -14.88 -31.91
C GLU A 455 -48.31 -16.04 -32.82
N ALA A 456 -47.11 -16.62 -32.58
CA ALA A 456 -46.61 -17.75 -33.32
C ALA A 456 -47.38 -19.07 -33.03
N ASP A 457 -47.92 -19.21 -31.80
CA ASP A 457 -48.68 -20.40 -31.37
C ASP A 457 -50.16 -20.34 -31.76
N ASN A 458 -50.60 -19.23 -32.37
CA ASN A 458 -51.91 -19.15 -33.00
C ASN A 458 -51.92 -20.01 -34.28
N PHE A 459 -52.05 -21.33 -34.07
CA PHE A 459 -52.25 -22.34 -35.11
C PHE A 459 -53.52 -22.00 -35.90
N GLN A 460 -53.37 -21.40 -37.06
CA GLN A 460 -54.40 -21.39 -38.08
C GLN A 460 -54.52 -22.80 -38.68
N PRO A 461 -55.65 -23.53 -38.51
CA PRO A 461 -55.79 -24.80 -39.17
C PRO A 461 -55.74 -24.55 -40.68
N PRO A 462 -55.03 -25.45 -41.44
CA PRO A 462 -54.92 -25.29 -42.89
C PRO A 462 -56.31 -25.22 -43.52
N PRO A 463 -56.54 -24.36 -44.53
CA PRO A 463 -57.80 -24.23 -45.18
C PRO A 463 -58.19 -25.54 -45.84
N GLY A 464 -59.19 -26.23 -45.27
CA GLY A 464 -59.69 -27.51 -45.81
C GLY A 464 -60.19 -28.52 -44.81
N PHE A 465 -60.11 -28.26 -43.49
CA PHE A 465 -60.70 -29.14 -42.47
C PHE A 465 -61.89 -28.48 -41.82
N GLY A 466 -63.08 -28.77 -42.32
CA GLY A 466 -64.30 -28.44 -41.60
C GLY A 466 -65.46 -27.92 -42.47
N ASP A 467 -66.02 -28.71 -43.36
CA ASP A 467 -67.43 -28.62 -43.73
C ASP A 467 -68.02 -30.02 -43.97
N PRO A 468 -68.74 -30.58 -42.97
CA PRO A 468 -69.39 -31.89 -43.13
C PRO A 468 -70.78 -31.76 -43.78
N SER A 469 -71.04 -30.72 -44.57
CA SER A 469 -72.36 -30.49 -45.12
C SER A 469 -72.53 -30.66 -46.63
N VAL A 470 -71.74 -31.61 -47.26
CA VAL A 470 -71.99 -32.04 -48.65
C VAL A 470 -71.90 -33.56 -48.75
N THR A 471 -72.92 -34.31 -48.32
CA THR A 471 -73.35 -35.58 -48.90
C THR A 471 -74.82 -35.78 -48.61
N ALA A 472 -75.62 -35.48 -49.61
CA ALA A 472 -76.90 -36.11 -49.83
C ALA A 472 -76.96 -36.48 -51.31
#